data_b00278b108282ee2a0ff8d5ef0990bd9
#
_entry.id   b00278b108282ee2a0ff8d5ef0990bd9
#
_cell.length_a   1.000
_cell.length_b   1.000
_cell.length_c   1.000
_cell.angle_alpha   90.00
_cell.angle_beta   90.00
_cell.angle_gamma   90.00
#
_symmetry.space_group_name_H-M   'P 1'
#
loop_
_entity.id
_entity.type
_entity.pdbx_description
1 polymer ?
#
loop_
_entity_poly.entity_id
_entity_poly.type
_entity_poly.pdbx_seq_one_letter_code
_entity_poly.pdbx_strand_id
1 'polypeptide(L)'
;TTRCVCPPDTTRHANGGSRSGLMGAIADSVLLSGGEVTGVEPRCFIENEFQHDGLTRLIVTEDMTERKRKMIELGDAFIAFPGGTGTLEEITEVMSKVSLKHLDAPCILYNLNGYYNALQALLGHMIEKGLSSEERQEGIYFVGDLEEIRHILSLA
;
A
#
# COMPACT_ATOMS: atom_id res chain seq x y z
N THR A 1 -1.98 -3.32 -0.44
CA THR A 1 -1.12 -2.16 -0.13
C THR A 1 0.25 -2.42 -0.69
N THR A 2 0.76 -1.51 -1.46
CA THR A 2 2.00 -1.66 -2.23
C THR A 2 2.94 -0.52 -1.86
N ARG A 3 4.18 -0.84 -1.53
CA ARG A 3 5.24 0.14 -1.31
C ARG A 3 5.89 0.51 -2.64
N CYS A 4 6.08 1.80 -2.91
CA CYS A 4 7.06 2.27 -3.88
C CYS A 4 8.10 3.13 -3.14
N VAL A 5 9.38 2.75 -3.22
CA VAL A 5 10.50 3.61 -2.82
C VAL A 5 11.29 3.89 -4.07
N CYS A 6 11.41 5.13 -4.45
CA CYS A 6 12.31 5.56 -5.51
C CYS A 6 13.48 6.33 -4.92
N PRO A 7 14.64 5.71 -4.67
CA PRO A 7 15.91 6.38 -4.90
C PRO A 7 16.34 6.15 -6.36
N PRO A 8 17.26 6.95 -6.92
CA PRO A 8 17.50 7.02 -8.36
C PRO A 8 17.99 5.75 -9.04
N ASP A 9 18.29 4.67 -8.34
CA ASP A 9 18.91 3.47 -8.94
C ASP A 9 18.27 2.11 -8.62
N THR A 10 17.29 2.00 -7.70
CA THR A 10 16.61 0.70 -7.44
C THR A 10 15.24 0.90 -6.83
N THR A 11 14.18 0.64 -7.61
CA THR A 11 12.80 0.60 -7.07
C THR A 11 12.64 -0.64 -6.18
N ARG A 12 12.33 -0.43 -4.91
CA ARG A 12 11.98 -1.50 -3.97
C ARG A 12 10.48 -1.53 -3.78
N HIS A 13 9.89 -2.69 -3.95
CA HIS A 13 8.47 -2.93 -3.79
C HIS A 13 8.22 -3.96 -2.69
N ALA A 14 7.32 -3.69 -1.76
CA ALA A 14 6.87 -4.66 -0.79
C ALA A 14 5.37 -4.90 -0.91
N ASN A 15 4.94 -6.15 -0.91
CA ASN A 15 3.54 -6.54 -0.98
C ASN A 15 3.27 -7.82 -0.19
N GLY A 16 2.04 -8.34 -0.29
CA GLY A 16 1.63 -9.56 0.38
C GLY A 16 2.23 -10.87 -0.17
N GLY A 17 3.12 -10.81 -1.16
CA GLY A 17 3.84 -11.98 -1.64
C GLY A 17 3.11 -12.86 -2.65
N SER A 18 1.80 -12.69 -2.85
CA SER A 18 1.01 -13.54 -3.75
C SER A 18 1.40 -13.39 -5.22
N ARG A 19 1.43 -14.52 -5.95
CA ARG A 19 1.64 -14.57 -7.41
C ARG A 19 0.39 -14.24 -8.23
N SER A 20 -0.78 -14.20 -7.62
CA SER A 20 -2.05 -14.07 -8.33
C SER A 20 -2.55 -12.61 -8.42
N GLY A 21 -3.36 -12.34 -9.45
CA GLY A 21 -4.04 -11.07 -9.64
C GLY A 21 -3.12 -9.88 -9.84
N LEU A 22 -3.58 -8.70 -9.46
CA LEU A 22 -2.85 -7.44 -9.62
C LEU A 22 -1.53 -7.42 -8.83
N MET A 23 -1.48 -8.08 -7.67
CA MET A 23 -0.29 -8.15 -6.83
C MET A 23 0.87 -8.86 -7.56
N GLY A 24 0.60 -10.01 -8.17
CA GLY A 24 1.59 -10.72 -8.98
C GLY A 24 2.02 -9.91 -10.21
N ALA A 25 1.08 -9.31 -10.93
CA ALA A 25 1.39 -8.50 -12.10
C ALA A 25 2.28 -7.28 -11.79
N ILE A 26 2.08 -6.64 -10.64
CA ILE A 26 2.94 -5.54 -10.17
C ILE A 26 4.34 -6.08 -9.82
N ALA A 27 4.41 -7.21 -9.10
CA ALA A 27 5.68 -7.85 -8.76
C ALA A 27 6.48 -8.19 -10.02
N ASP A 28 5.86 -8.84 -11.00
CA ASP A 28 6.48 -9.14 -12.29
C ASP A 28 7.01 -7.90 -12.99
N SER A 29 6.21 -6.82 -13.03
CA SER A 29 6.59 -5.56 -13.68
C SER A 29 7.81 -4.91 -13.00
N VAL A 30 7.88 -4.93 -11.68
CA VAL A 30 9.02 -4.39 -10.91
C VAL A 30 10.27 -5.21 -11.20
N LEU A 31 10.18 -6.55 -11.17
CA LEU A 31 11.31 -7.44 -11.44
C LEU A 31 11.82 -7.30 -12.87
N LEU A 32 10.92 -7.23 -13.86
CA LEU A 32 11.28 -7.01 -15.28
C LEU A 32 11.98 -5.66 -15.49
N SER A 33 11.68 -4.68 -14.66
CA SER A 33 12.32 -3.35 -14.69
C SER A 33 13.63 -3.28 -13.88
N GLY A 34 14.12 -4.41 -13.36
CA GLY A 34 15.36 -4.49 -12.57
C GLY A 34 15.20 -4.04 -11.11
N GLY A 35 13.97 -3.87 -10.63
CA GLY A 35 13.69 -3.56 -9.23
C GLY A 35 13.67 -4.79 -8.32
N GLU A 36 13.56 -4.55 -7.01
CA GLU A 36 13.49 -5.60 -5.99
C GLU A 36 12.06 -5.74 -5.45
N VAL A 37 11.61 -6.97 -5.24
CA VAL A 37 10.30 -7.28 -4.64
C VAL A 37 10.47 -8.08 -3.36
N THR A 38 9.93 -7.54 -2.27
CA THR A 38 9.83 -8.22 -0.98
C THR A 38 8.39 -8.66 -0.73
N GLY A 39 8.15 -9.95 -0.61
CA GLY A 39 6.89 -10.51 -0.12
C GLY A 39 6.87 -10.56 1.41
N VAL A 40 5.74 -10.25 2.01
CA VAL A 40 5.52 -10.42 3.47
C VAL A 40 4.28 -11.29 3.65
N GLU A 41 4.47 -12.53 4.04
CA GLU A 41 3.41 -13.53 4.13
C GLU A 41 3.34 -14.17 5.52
N PRO A 42 2.14 -14.38 6.07
CA PRO A 42 1.98 -15.19 7.27
C PRO A 42 2.21 -16.66 6.92
N ARG A 43 2.74 -17.42 7.88
CA ARG A 43 3.09 -18.83 7.75
C ARG A 43 1.94 -19.67 7.17
N CYS A 44 0.70 -19.40 7.58
CA CYS A 44 -0.48 -20.14 7.11
C CYS A 44 -0.77 -19.98 5.61
N PHE A 45 -0.25 -18.95 4.93
CA PHE A 45 -0.41 -18.78 3.48
C PHE A 45 0.67 -19.50 2.69
N ILE A 46 1.86 -19.66 3.26
CA ILE A 46 2.97 -20.37 2.63
C ILE A 46 2.62 -21.85 2.43
N GLU A 47 1.92 -22.44 3.37
CA GLU A 47 1.49 -23.84 3.30
C GLU A 47 0.54 -24.13 2.13
N ASN A 48 -0.07 -23.09 1.55
CA ASN A 48 -0.98 -23.18 0.41
C ASN A 48 -0.34 -22.82 -0.94
N GLU A 49 0.97 -22.59 -1.00
CA GLU A 49 1.74 -22.31 -2.22
C GLU A 49 1.23 -21.13 -3.06
N PHE A 50 0.74 -20.07 -2.43
CA PHE A 50 0.26 -18.86 -3.13
C PHE A 50 1.36 -17.82 -3.40
N GLN A 51 2.55 -18.05 -2.91
CA GLN A 51 3.67 -17.12 -3.02
C GLN A 51 4.18 -16.97 -4.47
N HIS A 52 4.72 -15.82 -4.77
CA HIS A 52 5.34 -15.51 -6.05
C HIS A 52 6.76 -16.08 -6.12
N ASP A 53 7.06 -16.90 -7.13
CA ASP A 53 8.34 -17.62 -7.26
C ASP A 53 9.55 -16.70 -7.51
N GLY A 54 9.32 -15.49 -8.04
CA GLY A 54 10.38 -14.54 -8.43
C GLY A 54 10.71 -13.50 -7.36
N LEU A 55 10.19 -13.59 -6.13
CA LEU A 55 10.49 -12.61 -5.08
C LEU A 55 12.00 -12.49 -4.81
N THR A 56 12.49 -11.24 -4.73
CA THR A 56 13.87 -10.98 -4.30
C THR A 56 14.08 -11.40 -2.84
N ARG A 57 13.03 -11.20 -2.02
CA ARG A 57 13.03 -11.57 -0.61
C ARG A 57 11.64 -11.98 -0.15
N LEU A 58 11.57 -13.02 0.68
CA LEU A 58 10.35 -13.41 1.41
C LEU A 58 10.56 -13.22 2.91
N ILE A 59 9.65 -12.50 3.55
CA ILE A 59 9.59 -12.36 5.01
C ILE A 59 8.37 -13.14 5.48
N VAL A 60 8.63 -14.17 6.30
CA VAL A 60 7.58 -15.00 6.91
C VAL A 60 7.23 -14.44 8.27
N THR A 61 5.95 -14.25 8.53
CA THR A 61 5.42 -13.75 9.80
C THR A 61 4.55 -14.80 10.47
N GLU A 62 4.37 -14.69 11.77
CA GLU A 62 3.57 -15.69 12.51
C GLU A 62 2.07 -15.50 12.26
N ASP A 63 1.61 -14.24 12.14
CA ASP A 63 0.21 -13.91 11.93
C ASP A 63 0.00 -12.67 11.04
N MET A 64 -1.27 -12.33 10.78
CA MET A 64 -1.66 -11.16 9.97
C MET A 64 -1.32 -9.84 10.64
N THR A 65 -1.26 -9.78 11.95
CA THR A 65 -0.92 -8.56 12.70
C THR A 65 0.55 -8.23 12.52
N GLU A 66 1.42 -9.23 12.68
CA GLU A 66 2.85 -9.10 12.44
C GLU A 66 3.13 -8.75 10.97
N ARG A 67 2.43 -9.40 10.02
CA ARG A 67 2.53 -9.10 8.60
C ARG A 67 2.27 -7.63 8.31
N LYS A 68 1.14 -7.08 8.76
CA LYS A 68 0.78 -5.68 8.54
C LYS A 68 1.81 -4.73 9.17
N ARG A 69 2.22 -4.99 10.40
CA ARG A 69 3.27 -4.22 11.07
C ARG A 69 4.57 -4.22 10.24
N LYS A 70 4.98 -5.40 9.75
CA LYS A 70 6.20 -5.54 8.95
C LYS A 70 6.12 -4.80 7.62
N MET A 71 4.97 -4.85 6.94
CA MET A 71 4.75 -4.08 5.71
C MET A 71 4.83 -2.57 5.96
N ILE A 72 4.28 -2.08 7.07
CA ILE A 72 4.36 -0.66 7.44
C ILE A 72 5.80 -0.26 7.78
N GLU A 73 6.53 -1.06 8.55
CA GLU A 73 7.94 -0.81 8.88
C GLU A 73 8.84 -0.72 7.63
N LEU A 74 8.52 -1.45 6.59
CA LEU A 74 9.27 -1.44 5.34
C LEU A 74 8.92 -0.26 4.42
N GLY A 75 7.79 0.42 4.63
CA GLY A 75 7.23 1.38 3.69
C GLY A 75 7.65 2.82 3.95
N ASP A 76 8.07 3.53 2.90
CA ASP A 76 8.26 4.99 2.90
C ASP A 76 7.10 5.69 2.16
N ALA A 77 6.30 4.92 1.41
CA ALA A 77 5.05 5.36 0.77
C ALA A 77 4.11 4.16 0.62
N PHE A 78 2.82 4.41 0.66
CA PHE A 78 1.80 3.36 0.60
C PHE A 78 0.81 3.63 -0.52
N ILE A 79 0.62 2.66 -1.41
CA ILE A 79 -0.30 2.78 -2.53
C ILE A 79 -1.33 1.65 -2.46
N ALA A 80 -2.61 2.00 -2.41
CA ALA A 80 -3.71 1.06 -2.55
C ALA A 80 -4.28 1.10 -3.96
N PHE A 81 -4.15 0.01 -4.68
CA PHE A 81 -4.90 -0.22 -5.92
C PHE A 81 -6.33 -0.70 -5.59
N PRO A 82 -7.28 -0.60 -6.54
CA PRO A 82 -8.59 -1.23 -6.37
C PRO A 82 -8.47 -2.69 -5.92
N GLY A 83 -9.12 -3.02 -4.81
CA GLY A 83 -8.99 -4.35 -4.20
C GLY A 83 -10.15 -4.66 -3.25
N GLY A 84 -10.11 -5.81 -2.61
CA GLY A 84 -11.15 -6.27 -1.68
C GLY A 84 -10.97 -5.74 -0.25
N THR A 85 -11.67 -6.39 0.68
CA THR A 85 -11.66 -6.04 2.11
C THR A 85 -10.28 -6.11 2.75
N GLY A 86 -9.41 -7.02 2.30
CA GLY A 86 -8.02 -7.08 2.78
C GLY A 86 -7.22 -5.83 2.42
N THR A 87 -7.36 -5.33 1.19
CA THR A 87 -6.74 -4.05 0.78
C THR A 87 -7.30 -2.88 1.59
N LEU A 88 -8.62 -2.87 1.84
CA LEU A 88 -9.26 -1.85 2.65
C LEU A 88 -8.76 -1.90 4.10
N GLU A 89 -8.65 -3.07 4.70
CA GLU A 89 -8.12 -3.24 6.05
C GLU A 89 -6.69 -2.70 6.17
N GLU A 90 -5.81 -3.09 5.25
CA GLU A 90 -4.41 -2.66 5.24
C GLU A 90 -4.27 -1.14 5.06
N ILE A 91 -4.97 -0.56 4.08
CA ILE A 91 -4.83 0.87 3.82
C ILE A 91 -5.48 1.73 4.91
N THR A 92 -6.57 1.29 5.54
CA THR A 92 -7.19 2.05 6.63
C THR A 92 -6.33 2.03 7.89
N GLU A 93 -5.52 1.01 8.13
CA GLU A 93 -4.52 1.05 9.19
C GLU A 93 -3.43 2.09 8.91
N VAL A 94 -2.94 2.17 7.67
CA VAL A 94 -2.00 3.22 7.23
C VAL A 94 -2.63 4.60 7.39
N MET A 95 -3.85 4.81 6.89
CA MET A 95 -4.59 6.06 7.04
C MET A 95 -4.72 6.49 8.50
N SER A 96 -5.03 5.54 9.40
CA SER A 96 -5.13 5.81 10.83
C SER A 96 -3.80 6.29 11.43
N LYS A 97 -2.69 5.63 11.07
CA LYS A 97 -1.35 6.03 11.54
C LYS A 97 -0.91 7.40 10.99
N VAL A 98 -1.21 7.70 9.73
CA VAL A 98 -0.98 9.03 9.12
C VAL A 98 -1.81 10.09 9.84
N SER A 99 -3.10 9.84 10.03
CA SER A 99 -4.02 10.74 10.77
C SER A 99 -3.56 11.07 12.20
N LEU A 100 -2.92 10.12 12.86
CA LEU A 100 -2.40 10.27 14.22
C LEU A 100 -0.97 10.82 14.25
N LYS A 101 -0.39 11.14 13.09
CA LYS A 101 1.02 11.55 12.94
C LYS A 101 2.02 10.52 13.52
N HIS A 102 1.63 9.23 13.54
CA HIS A 102 2.49 8.12 13.91
C HIS A 102 3.26 7.55 12.71
N LEU A 103 2.92 8.00 11.51
CA LEU A 103 3.55 7.63 10.26
C LEU A 103 3.62 8.87 9.38
N ASP A 104 4.85 9.27 9.03
CA ASP A 104 5.13 10.36 8.11
C ASP A 104 5.47 9.76 6.74
N ALA A 105 4.43 9.41 6.00
CA ALA A 105 4.55 8.80 4.68
C ALA A 105 3.26 9.03 3.89
N PRO A 106 3.32 9.27 2.57
CA PRO A 106 2.13 9.42 1.73
C PRO A 106 1.32 8.12 1.68
N CYS A 107 0.02 8.26 1.93
CA CYS A 107 -0.98 7.21 1.81
C CYS A 107 -1.83 7.49 0.58
N ILE A 108 -1.59 6.75 -0.50
CA ILE A 108 -2.15 7.02 -1.83
C ILE A 108 -3.18 5.94 -2.17
N LEU A 109 -4.41 6.36 -2.47
CA LEU A 109 -5.45 5.49 -3.01
C LEU A 109 -5.57 5.78 -4.51
N TYR A 110 -5.17 4.80 -5.33
CA TYR A 110 -5.32 4.90 -6.78
C TYR A 110 -6.79 4.74 -7.15
N ASN A 111 -7.45 5.88 -7.34
CA ASN A 111 -8.90 5.99 -7.55
C ASN A 111 -9.28 5.75 -9.02
N LEU A 112 -8.80 4.65 -9.60
CA LEU A 112 -9.09 4.27 -10.97
C LEU A 112 -10.60 4.19 -11.20
N ASN A 113 -11.11 4.95 -12.17
CA ASN A 113 -12.52 5.02 -12.53
C ASN A 113 -13.45 5.31 -11.32
N GLY A 114 -12.97 6.04 -10.32
CA GLY A 114 -13.77 6.40 -9.15
C GLY A 114 -14.01 5.28 -8.15
N TYR A 115 -13.18 4.22 -8.18
CA TYR A 115 -13.34 3.06 -7.30
C TYR A 115 -13.41 3.43 -5.82
N TYR A 116 -12.63 4.40 -5.37
CA TYR A 116 -12.58 4.87 -4.00
C TYR A 116 -13.45 6.10 -3.69
N ASN A 117 -14.32 6.56 -4.62
CA ASN A 117 -15.17 7.74 -4.41
C ASN A 117 -16.03 7.64 -3.14
N ALA A 118 -16.58 6.46 -2.86
CA ALA A 118 -17.40 6.26 -1.65
C ALA A 118 -16.57 6.38 -0.36
N LEU A 119 -15.32 5.91 -0.35
CA LEU A 119 -14.43 6.06 0.80
C LEU A 119 -14.00 7.53 0.96
N GLN A 120 -13.67 8.21 -0.12
CA GLN A 120 -13.36 9.64 -0.11
C GLN A 120 -14.53 10.47 0.43
N ALA A 121 -15.76 10.17 -0.03
CA ALA A 121 -16.95 10.83 0.47
C ALA A 121 -17.19 10.57 1.97
N LEU A 122 -16.94 9.36 2.46
CA LEU A 122 -17.01 9.03 3.88
C LEU A 122 -16.03 9.86 4.71
N LEU A 123 -14.79 10.01 4.25
CA LEU A 123 -13.78 10.83 4.95
C LEU A 123 -14.20 12.31 5.00
N GLY A 124 -14.72 12.85 3.89
CA GLY A 124 -15.29 14.20 3.87
C GLY A 124 -16.45 14.36 4.86
N HIS A 125 -17.34 13.36 4.91
CA HIS A 125 -18.46 13.36 5.86
C HIS A 125 -17.99 13.31 7.32
N MET A 126 -16.90 12.62 7.63
CA MET A 126 -16.31 12.64 8.98
C MET A 126 -15.87 14.06 9.37
N ILE A 127 -15.30 14.84 8.44
CA ILE A 127 -14.92 16.24 8.68
C ILE A 127 -16.18 17.09 8.92
N GLU A 128 -17.18 16.98 8.06
CA GLU A 128 -18.45 17.71 8.19
C GLU A 128 -19.15 17.46 9.54
N LYS A 129 -19.01 16.25 10.08
CA LYS A 129 -19.59 15.88 11.39
C LYS A 129 -18.68 16.19 12.58
N GLY A 130 -17.50 16.78 12.36
CA GLY A 130 -16.54 17.07 13.43
C GLY A 130 -15.87 15.85 14.03
N LEU A 131 -15.90 14.70 13.33
CA LEU A 131 -15.24 13.45 13.76
C LEU A 131 -13.81 13.33 13.24
N SER A 132 -13.42 14.19 12.30
CA SER A 132 -12.07 14.33 11.75
C SER A 132 -11.81 15.80 11.39
N SER A 133 -10.64 16.10 10.85
CA SER A 133 -10.29 17.42 10.32
C SER A 133 -9.46 17.27 9.05
N GLU A 134 -9.35 18.33 8.25
CA GLU A 134 -8.47 18.36 7.07
C GLU A 134 -7.03 18.06 7.46
N GLU A 135 -6.54 18.64 8.55
CA GLU A 135 -5.19 18.39 9.09
C GLU A 135 -4.94 16.91 9.42
N ARG A 136 -5.95 16.21 9.95
CA ARG A 136 -5.86 14.76 10.23
C ARG A 136 -5.86 13.91 8.98
N GLN A 137 -6.39 14.42 7.87
CA GLN A 137 -6.42 13.73 6.59
C GLN A 137 -5.27 14.14 5.66
N GLU A 138 -4.43 15.07 6.09
CA GLU A 138 -3.20 15.43 5.39
C GLU A 138 -2.29 14.22 5.22
N GLY A 139 -1.74 14.04 4.01
CA GLY A 139 -0.95 12.86 3.67
C GLY A 139 -1.76 11.67 3.13
N ILE A 140 -3.11 11.79 3.06
CA ILE A 140 -4.00 10.81 2.43
C ILE A 140 -4.46 11.38 1.09
N TYR A 141 -4.13 10.69 0.00
CA TYR A 141 -4.36 11.16 -1.36
C TYR A 141 -5.28 10.20 -2.12
N PHE A 142 -6.25 10.75 -2.86
CA PHE A 142 -7.08 10.02 -3.83
C PHE A 142 -6.71 10.52 -5.22
N VAL A 143 -6.03 9.71 -6.01
CA VAL A 143 -5.46 10.12 -7.30
C VAL A 143 -6.01 9.28 -8.44
N GLY A 144 -6.29 9.93 -9.57
CA GLY A 144 -6.94 9.31 -10.73
C GLY A 144 -5.96 8.71 -11.74
N ASP A 145 -4.71 9.13 -11.74
CA ASP A 145 -3.72 8.68 -12.70
C ASP A 145 -2.32 8.41 -12.08
N LEU A 146 -1.47 7.79 -12.88
CA LEU A 146 -0.13 7.37 -12.43
C LEU A 146 0.87 8.54 -12.35
N GLU A 147 0.66 9.61 -13.08
CA GLU A 147 1.55 10.78 -13.05
C GLU A 147 1.38 11.55 -11.74
N GLU A 148 0.15 11.65 -11.22
CA GLU A 148 -0.10 12.19 -9.88
C GLU A 148 0.60 11.36 -8.80
N ILE A 149 0.56 10.02 -8.91
CA ILE A 149 1.29 9.14 -7.99
C ILE A 149 2.79 9.43 -8.04
N ARG A 150 3.38 9.51 -9.24
CA ARG A 150 4.80 9.83 -9.42
C ARG A 150 5.16 11.19 -8.81
N HIS A 151 4.31 12.20 -9.02
CA HIS A 151 4.53 13.52 -8.45
C HIS A 151 4.57 13.47 -6.92
N ILE A 152 3.59 12.84 -6.27
CA ILE A 152 3.56 12.70 -4.81
C ILE A 152 4.82 11.96 -4.30
N LEU A 153 5.19 10.86 -4.95
CA LEU A 153 6.37 10.09 -4.57
C LEU A 153 7.71 10.85 -4.76
N SER A 154 7.75 11.83 -5.66
CA SER A 154 8.95 12.67 -5.86
C SER A 154 9.12 13.77 -4.81
N LEU A 155 8.08 14.03 -4.00
CA LEU A 155 8.06 15.03 -2.94
C LEU A 155 8.28 14.42 -1.54
N ALA A 156 8.18 13.10 -1.42
CA ALA A 156 8.35 12.33 -0.19
C ALA A 156 9.80 11.79 -0.08
#